data_d8b8d460ac4ae6d60d35ec6cc7ef50bd
#
_entry.id   d8b8d460ac4ae6d60d35ec6cc7ef50bd
#
_cell.length_a   1.000
_cell.length_b   1.000
_cell.length_c   1.000
_cell.angle_alpha   90.00
_cell.angle_beta   90.00
_cell.angle_gamma   90.00
#
_symmetry.space_group_name_H-M   'P 1'
#
loop_
_entity.id
_entity.type
_entity.pdbx_description
1 polymer ?
#
loop_
_entity_poly.entity_id
_entity_poly.type
_entity_poly.pdbx_seq_one_letter_code
_entity_poly.pdbx_strand_id
1 'polypeptide(L)'
;VWKFASCDGCQLSLLDCEDELLAVAGAVEIAHFLEASSAVVAGPYDVSLVEGSVTTPQDVARIRRVREQSKLLVAIGACATAGGIQALRNLADIAELRSVVYARPEYISTLDTALPISAYVPVDLELRGCPIDRRQLLDTLAALLAGRRPDLPTHSVCFECKARGTTCLLVSGGVGCLGPVTQAGCGAICPAYRRGCFGCFGPAGEPNPASLIARLRELGMSRTDLARVFRTFNAAAPASAAAAELVEEAFP
;
A
#
# COMPACT_ATOMS: atom_id res chain seq x y z
N VAL A 1 -0.51 14.30 -9.49
CA VAL A 1 -1.09 13.26 -8.62
C VAL A 1 -2.31 12.65 -9.30
N TRP A 2 -2.39 11.33 -9.36
CA TRP A 2 -3.43 10.58 -10.07
C TRP A 2 -4.15 9.64 -9.13
N LYS A 3 -5.49 9.63 -9.20
CA LYS A 3 -6.36 8.78 -8.40
C LYS A 3 -6.92 7.63 -9.24
N PHE A 4 -6.83 6.42 -8.69
CA PHE A 4 -7.55 5.23 -9.13
C PHE A 4 -8.46 4.73 -8.00
N ALA A 5 -8.83 3.46 -7.96
CA ALA A 5 -9.70 2.96 -6.89
C ALA A 5 -8.98 2.99 -5.52
N SER A 6 -9.39 3.91 -4.65
CA SER A 6 -8.78 4.17 -3.34
C SER A 6 -9.77 4.88 -2.40
N CYS A 7 -9.35 5.10 -1.16
CA CYS A 7 -10.05 5.93 -0.17
C CYS A 7 -9.49 7.36 -0.09
N ASP A 8 -8.55 7.73 -0.98
CA ASP A 8 -7.84 9.01 -1.03
C ASP A 8 -6.90 9.31 0.15
N GLY A 9 -6.73 8.38 1.07
CA GLY A 9 -5.92 8.57 2.27
C GLY A 9 -4.47 8.94 1.99
N CYS A 10 -3.89 8.49 0.88
CA CYS A 10 -2.53 8.85 0.48
C CYS A 10 -2.46 10.28 -0.10
N GLN A 11 -3.49 10.72 -0.84
CA GLN A 11 -3.59 12.10 -1.31
C GLN A 11 -3.86 13.05 -0.14
N LEU A 12 -4.70 12.66 0.82
CA LEU A 12 -4.90 13.43 2.05
C LEU A 12 -3.61 13.54 2.87
N SER A 13 -2.79 12.48 2.93
CA SER A 13 -1.47 12.55 3.58
C SER A 13 -0.53 13.56 2.93
N LEU A 14 -0.66 13.82 1.62
CA LEU A 14 0.05 14.90 0.93
C LEU A 14 -0.51 16.27 1.34
N LEU A 15 -1.83 16.43 1.40
CA LEU A 15 -2.47 17.68 1.82
C LEU A 15 -2.20 18.00 3.29
N ASP A 16 -2.12 16.98 4.16
CA ASP A 16 -1.78 17.11 5.58
C ASP A 16 -0.32 17.54 5.83
N CYS A 17 0.50 17.69 4.77
CA CYS A 17 1.83 18.30 4.89
C CYS A 17 1.80 19.80 5.16
N GLU A 18 0.64 20.45 5.04
CA GLU A 18 0.41 21.86 5.41
C GLU A 18 1.53 22.81 4.91
N ASP A 19 2.34 23.35 5.82
CA ASP A 19 3.41 24.30 5.49
C ASP A 19 4.48 23.69 4.57
N GLU A 20 4.84 22.42 4.74
CA GLU A 20 5.76 21.73 3.84
C GLU A 20 5.19 21.57 2.44
N LEU A 21 3.86 21.43 2.31
CA LEU A 21 3.21 21.39 1.00
C LEU A 21 3.37 22.73 0.25
N LEU A 22 3.31 23.86 0.95
CA LEU A 22 3.57 25.17 0.36
C LEU A 22 5.01 25.29 -0.13
N ALA A 23 5.97 24.76 0.62
CA ALA A 23 7.36 24.71 0.18
C ALA A 23 7.55 23.84 -1.07
N VAL A 24 6.88 22.67 -1.13
CA VAL A 24 6.86 21.81 -2.33
C VAL A 24 6.22 22.54 -3.50
N ALA A 25 5.07 23.18 -3.32
CA ALA A 25 4.38 23.93 -4.37
C ALA A 25 5.20 25.15 -4.88
N GLY A 26 6.08 25.71 -4.05
CA GLY A 26 7.04 26.72 -4.47
C GLY A 26 8.22 26.20 -5.27
N ALA A 27 8.50 24.90 -5.19
CA ALA A 27 9.63 24.24 -5.87
C ALA A 27 9.22 23.45 -7.13
N VAL A 28 7.95 23.11 -7.30
CA VAL A 28 7.41 22.35 -8.42
C VAL A 28 6.13 22.94 -8.96
N GLU A 29 5.84 22.72 -10.23
CA GLU A 29 4.50 22.95 -10.79
C GLU A 29 3.60 21.74 -10.54
N ILE A 30 2.53 21.92 -9.77
CA ILE A 30 1.52 20.88 -9.54
C ILE A 30 0.54 20.89 -10.72
N ALA A 31 0.89 20.17 -11.78
CA ALA A 31 0.18 20.16 -13.04
C ALA A 31 -1.17 19.43 -13.01
N HIS A 32 -1.33 18.44 -12.13
CA HIS A 32 -2.56 17.64 -11.99
C HIS A 32 -2.70 17.12 -10.56
N PHE A 33 -3.69 17.62 -9.83
CA PHE A 33 -4.04 17.15 -8.49
C PHE A 33 -5.50 17.51 -8.17
N LEU A 34 -6.43 16.65 -8.59
CA LEU A 34 -7.87 16.96 -8.56
C LEU A 34 -8.45 17.04 -7.14
N GLU A 35 -7.81 16.50 -6.11
CA GLU A 35 -8.21 16.69 -4.71
C GLU A 35 -7.89 18.12 -4.21
N ALA A 36 -6.91 18.78 -4.80
CA ALA A 36 -6.50 20.13 -4.40
C ALA A 36 -7.02 21.22 -5.32
N SER A 37 -7.14 20.95 -6.64
CA SER A 37 -7.51 21.95 -7.64
C SER A 37 -8.10 21.31 -8.89
N SER A 38 -9.08 21.96 -9.50
CA SER A 38 -9.59 21.57 -10.83
C SER A 38 -8.67 21.98 -11.99
N ALA A 39 -7.61 22.74 -11.73
CA ALA A 39 -6.64 23.13 -12.74
C ALA A 39 -5.83 21.92 -13.22
N VAL A 40 -5.72 21.76 -14.54
CA VAL A 40 -4.95 20.70 -15.17
C VAL A 40 -4.06 21.29 -16.25
N VAL A 41 -2.76 21.03 -16.16
CA VAL A 41 -1.77 21.35 -17.19
C VAL A 41 -1.42 20.05 -17.90
N ALA A 42 -1.45 20.05 -19.23
CA ALA A 42 -1.12 18.86 -20.02
C ALA A 42 0.38 18.51 -19.92
N GLY A 43 0.65 17.20 -19.89
CA GLY A 43 2.02 16.69 -19.84
C GLY A 43 2.87 17.01 -21.09
N PRO A 44 4.12 16.53 -21.13
CA PRO A 44 4.66 15.46 -20.29
C PRO A 44 4.97 15.91 -18.85
N TYR A 45 4.96 14.94 -17.91
CA TYR A 45 5.21 15.17 -16.49
C TYR A 45 6.57 14.60 -16.07
N ASP A 46 7.30 15.31 -15.22
CA ASP A 46 8.56 14.80 -14.67
C ASP A 46 8.33 13.68 -13.66
N VAL A 47 7.32 13.84 -12.78
CA VAL A 47 6.94 12.86 -11.78
C VAL A 47 5.41 12.73 -11.73
N SER A 48 4.92 11.50 -11.79
CA SER A 48 3.52 11.18 -11.53
C SER A 48 3.40 10.33 -10.27
N LEU A 49 2.74 10.86 -9.25
CA LEU A 49 2.32 10.10 -8.07
C LEU A 49 0.97 9.43 -8.38
N VAL A 50 0.89 8.11 -8.26
CA VAL A 50 -0.30 7.33 -8.61
C VAL A 50 -0.81 6.61 -7.38
N GLU A 51 -2.02 6.97 -6.93
CA GLU A 51 -2.75 6.30 -5.84
C GLU A 51 -3.86 5.41 -6.40
N GLY A 52 -4.11 4.30 -5.70
CA GLY A 52 -5.24 3.42 -5.99
C GLY A 52 -4.89 2.21 -6.82
N SER A 53 -5.78 1.23 -6.82
CA SER A 53 -5.69 0.01 -7.63
C SER A 53 -6.47 0.14 -8.94
N VAL A 54 -6.10 -0.66 -9.93
CA VAL A 54 -6.80 -0.72 -11.22
C VAL A 54 -7.97 -1.70 -11.10
N THR A 55 -9.19 -1.21 -11.35
CA THR A 55 -10.42 -1.97 -11.10
C THR A 55 -11.40 -1.97 -12.27
N THR A 56 -11.17 -1.11 -13.28
CA THR A 56 -12.03 -1.00 -14.45
C THR A 56 -11.23 -1.03 -15.76
N PRO A 57 -11.84 -1.41 -16.90
CA PRO A 57 -11.16 -1.31 -18.20
C PRO A 57 -10.72 0.11 -18.55
N GLN A 58 -11.47 1.11 -18.10
CA GLN A 58 -11.12 2.53 -18.28
C GLN A 58 -9.86 2.90 -17.50
N ASP A 59 -9.68 2.35 -16.29
CA ASP A 59 -8.47 2.55 -15.49
C ASP A 59 -7.24 1.97 -16.18
N VAL A 60 -7.36 0.81 -16.83
CA VAL A 60 -6.27 0.21 -17.61
C VAL A 60 -5.81 1.14 -18.73
N ALA A 61 -6.75 1.70 -19.48
CA ALA A 61 -6.43 2.65 -20.55
C ALA A 61 -5.82 3.95 -19.99
N ARG A 62 -6.32 4.40 -18.83
CA ARG A 62 -5.87 5.63 -18.18
C ARG A 62 -4.45 5.49 -17.62
N ILE A 63 -4.14 4.39 -16.93
CA ILE A 63 -2.79 4.22 -16.35
C ILE A 63 -1.71 4.08 -17.42
N ARG A 64 -2.02 3.45 -18.54
CA ARG A 64 -1.09 3.39 -19.70
C ARG A 64 -0.76 4.78 -20.23
N ARG A 65 -1.77 5.63 -20.42
CA ARG A 65 -1.56 7.04 -20.83
C ARG A 65 -0.76 7.83 -19.81
N VAL A 66 -1.05 7.65 -18.50
CA VAL A 66 -0.27 8.29 -17.43
C VAL A 66 1.19 7.86 -17.50
N ARG A 67 1.47 6.56 -17.72
CA ARG A 67 2.85 6.07 -17.85
C ARG A 67 3.58 6.68 -19.05
N GLU A 68 2.91 6.72 -20.20
CA GLU A 68 3.46 7.29 -21.44
C GLU A 68 3.85 8.78 -21.32
N GLN A 69 3.11 9.52 -20.50
CA GLN A 69 3.30 10.96 -20.27
C GLN A 69 4.24 11.28 -19.09
N SER A 70 4.76 10.27 -18.39
CA SER A 70 5.53 10.46 -17.16
C SER A 70 6.98 9.99 -17.35
N LYS A 71 7.95 10.83 -16.96
CA LYS A 71 9.35 10.40 -16.88
C LYS A 71 9.55 9.40 -15.75
N LEU A 72 9.02 9.73 -14.54
CA LEU A 72 9.01 8.86 -13.39
C LEU A 72 7.58 8.61 -12.93
N LEU A 73 7.23 7.36 -12.66
CA LEU A 73 5.95 6.96 -12.10
C LEU A 73 6.18 6.34 -10.73
N VAL A 74 5.60 6.98 -9.71
CA VAL A 74 5.68 6.57 -8.31
C VAL A 74 4.32 6.05 -7.87
N ALA A 75 4.22 4.78 -7.54
CA ALA A 75 3.02 4.20 -6.94
C ALA A 75 3.00 4.53 -5.44
N ILE A 76 1.92 5.17 -4.97
CA ILE A 76 1.77 5.56 -3.57
C ILE A 76 0.64 4.80 -2.88
N GLY A 77 0.95 4.25 -1.72
CA GLY A 77 0.01 3.54 -0.86
C GLY A 77 -0.21 2.07 -1.22
N ALA A 78 -0.75 1.31 -0.27
CA ALA A 78 -1.00 -0.12 -0.40
C ALA A 78 -1.94 -0.46 -1.57
N CYS A 79 -2.85 0.43 -1.94
CA CYS A 79 -3.75 0.23 -3.08
C CYS A 79 -2.97 0.18 -4.41
N ALA A 80 -2.06 1.13 -4.62
CA ALA A 80 -1.26 1.21 -5.84
C ALA A 80 -0.17 0.14 -5.90
N THR A 81 0.41 -0.25 -4.76
CA THR A 81 1.56 -1.18 -4.68
C THR A 81 1.17 -2.65 -4.49
N ALA A 82 -0.04 -2.93 -3.95
CA ALA A 82 -0.47 -4.29 -3.59
C ALA A 82 -2.00 -4.52 -3.76
N GLY A 83 -2.67 -3.69 -4.55
CA GLY A 83 -4.11 -3.80 -4.78
C GLY A 83 -4.99 -3.26 -3.64
N GLY A 84 -4.44 -3.07 -2.44
CA GLY A 84 -5.14 -2.53 -1.27
C GLY A 84 -6.27 -3.42 -0.74
N ILE A 85 -7.18 -2.81 0.01
CA ILE A 85 -8.40 -3.46 0.50
C ILE A 85 -9.28 -3.95 -0.67
N GLN A 86 -9.26 -3.26 -1.80
CA GLN A 86 -10.01 -3.64 -3.00
C GLN A 86 -9.63 -5.02 -3.52
N ALA A 87 -8.37 -5.45 -3.30
CA ALA A 87 -7.90 -6.77 -3.71
C ALA A 87 -8.50 -7.93 -2.92
N LEU A 88 -9.18 -7.68 -1.80
CA LEU A 88 -9.92 -8.71 -1.05
C LEU A 88 -11.02 -9.35 -1.91
N ARG A 89 -11.60 -8.60 -2.85
CA ARG A 89 -12.59 -9.15 -3.78
C ARG A 89 -12.01 -10.23 -4.71
N ASN A 90 -10.68 -10.25 -4.92
CA ASN A 90 -10.03 -11.26 -5.76
C ASN A 90 -10.13 -12.68 -5.17
N LEU A 91 -10.57 -12.79 -3.91
CA LEU A 91 -10.77 -14.05 -3.19
C LEU A 91 -12.21 -14.60 -3.34
N ALA A 92 -13.07 -13.93 -4.10
CA ALA A 92 -14.47 -14.27 -4.28
C ALA A 92 -14.89 -14.12 -5.75
N ASP A 93 -16.05 -14.67 -6.11
CA ASP A 93 -16.65 -14.45 -7.43
C ASP A 93 -17.21 -13.03 -7.52
N ILE A 94 -16.65 -12.23 -8.43
CA ILE A 94 -17.06 -10.83 -8.60
C ILE A 94 -18.50 -10.72 -9.18
N ALA A 95 -18.96 -11.69 -9.96
CA ALA A 95 -20.32 -11.68 -10.50
C ALA A 95 -21.33 -11.91 -9.37
N GLU A 96 -21.04 -12.83 -8.46
CA GLU A 96 -21.84 -13.06 -7.25
C GLU A 96 -21.86 -11.80 -6.37
N LEU A 97 -20.69 -11.24 -6.05
CA LEU A 97 -20.61 -10.01 -5.25
C LEU A 97 -21.42 -8.86 -5.85
N ARG A 98 -21.35 -8.66 -7.18
CA ARG A 98 -22.12 -7.63 -7.87
C ARG A 98 -23.62 -7.86 -7.77
N SER A 99 -24.07 -9.11 -7.90
CA SER A 99 -25.49 -9.46 -7.85
C SER A 99 -26.10 -9.23 -6.46
N VAL A 100 -25.30 -9.43 -5.40
CA VAL A 100 -25.74 -9.23 -4.02
C VAL A 100 -25.74 -7.76 -3.60
N VAL A 101 -24.72 -7.00 -4.05
CA VAL A 101 -24.51 -5.62 -3.59
C VAL A 101 -25.32 -4.59 -4.37
N TYR A 102 -25.51 -4.79 -5.68
CA TYR A 102 -26.12 -3.79 -6.56
C TYR A 102 -27.49 -4.23 -7.08
N ALA A 103 -28.47 -3.33 -6.96
CA ALA A 103 -29.83 -3.57 -7.51
C ALA A 103 -29.84 -3.71 -9.02
N ARG A 104 -28.88 -3.14 -9.72
CA ARG A 104 -28.69 -3.16 -11.17
C ARG A 104 -27.23 -3.50 -11.50
N PRO A 105 -26.81 -4.77 -11.32
CA PRO A 105 -25.41 -5.19 -11.52
C PRO A 105 -24.92 -5.00 -12.96
N GLU A 106 -25.81 -4.96 -13.93
CA GLU A 106 -25.51 -4.71 -15.35
C GLU A 106 -24.94 -3.32 -15.63
N TYR A 107 -25.18 -2.34 -14.75
CA TYR A 107 -24.63 -0.98 -14.88
C TYR A 107 -23.21 -0.86 -14.34
N ILE A 108 -22.70 -1.89 -13.65
CA ILE A 108 -21.38 -1.86 -13.05
C ILE A 108 -20.36 -2.49 -14.00
N SER A 109 -19.53 -1.64 -14.60
CA SER A 109 -18.35 -2.07 -15.38
C SER A 109 -17.16 -2.23 -14.44
N THR A 110 -16.62 -3.44 -14.32
CA THR A 110 -15.46 -3.74 -13.49
C THR A 110 -14.64 -4.89 -14.07
N LEU A 111 -13.36 -4.92 -13.75
CA LEU A 111 -12.51 -6.08 -14.00
C LEU A 111 -12.82 -7.17 -12.96
N ASP A 112 -12.47 -8.41 -13.24
CA ASP A 112 -12.65 -9.52 -12.29
C ASP A 112 -11.76 -9.36 -11.05
N THR A 113 -10.61 -8.70 -11.20
CA THR A 113 -9.65 -8.48 -10.13
C THR A 113 -9.34 -7.00 -9.91
N ALA A 114 -8.93 -6.66 -8.68
CA ALA A 114 -8.30 -5.39 -8.34
C ALA A 114 -6.80 -5.63 -8.16
N LEU A 115 -5.98 -5.04 -9.03
CA LEU A 115 -4.54 -5.29 -9.05
C LEU A 115 -3.74 -3.99 -8.86
N PRO A 116 -2.48 -4.10 -8.38
CA PRO A 116 -1.58 -2.96 -8.27
C PRO A 116 -1.25 -2.36 -9.64
N ILE A 117 -0.74 -1.14 -9.63
CA ILE A 117 -0.32 -0.41 -10.84
C ILE A 117 0.73 -1.18 -11.63
N SER A 118 1.66 -1.84 -10.95
CA SER A 118 2.74 -2.62 -11.55
C SER A 118 2.27 -3.82 -12.39
N ALA A 119 1.03 -4.27 -12.23
CA ALA A 119 0.44 -5.31 -13.07
C ALA A 119 0.12 -4.84 -14.51
N TYR A 120 0.09 -3.53 -14.74
CA TYR A 120 -0.32 -2.95 -16.02
C TYR A 120 0.76 -2.10 -16.69
N VAL A 121 1.63 -1.45 -15.92
CA VAL A 121 2.71 -0.57 -16.40
C VAL A 121 3.95 -0.68 -15.51
N PRO A 122 5.15 -0.40 -16.04
CA PRO A 122 6.36 -0.30 -15.21
C PRO A 122 6.23 0.84 -14.19
N VAL A 123 6.59 0.55 -12.94
CA VAL A 123 6.64 1.50 -11.83
C VAL A 123 8.11 1.75 -11.46
N ASP A 124 8.52 3.01 -11.37
CA ASP A 124 9.91 3.38 -11.08
C ASP A 124 10.21 3.37 -9.58
N LEU A 125 9.20 3.68 -8.75
CA LEU A 125 9.33 3.76 -7.29
C LEU A 125 8.00 3.43 -6.61
N GLU A 126 8.07 2.81 -5.43
CA GLU A 126 6.92 2.52 -4.58
C GLU A 126 7.06 3.18 -3.21
N LEU A 127 6.09 4.02 -2.83
CA LEU A 127 5.88 4.49 -1.46
C LEU A 127 4.75 3.68 -0.84
N ARG A 128 5.09 2.77 0.06
CA ARG A 128 4.14 1.85 0.67
C ARG A 128 3.50 2.44 1.90
N GLY A 129 2.34 1.92 2.29
CA GLY A 129 1.61 2.32 3.48
C GLY A 129 0.11 2.39 3.25
N CYS A 130 -0.67 2.34 4.33
CA CYS A 130 -2.11 2.56 4.29
C CYS A 130 -2.51 3.45 5.50
N PRO A 131 -2.45 4.78 5.32
CA PRO A 131 -1.85 5.52 4.20
C PRO A 131 -0.31 5.53 4.20
N ILE A 132 0.30 6.22 3.22
CA ILE A 132 1.75 6.49 3.18
C ILE A 132 2.16 7.35 4.37
N ASP A 133 3.45 7.27 4.74
CA ASP A 133 4.03 8.16 5.75
C ASP A 133 4.40 9.52 5.12
N ARG A 134 3.97 10.61 5.78
CA ARG A 134 4.18 11.99 5.33
C ARG A 134 5.65 12.34 5.19
N ARG A 135 6.49 11.96 6.16
CA ARG A 135 7.94 12.26 6.13
C ARG A 135 8.61 11.53 4.99
N GLN A 136 8.28 10.24 4.80
CA GLN A 136 8.79 9.43 3.71
C GLN A 136 8.44 10.03 2.34
N LEU A 137 7.23 10.58 2.19
CA LEU A 137 6.80 11.28 0.98
C LEU A 137 7.65 12.53 0.74
N LEU A 138 7.80 13.40 1.74
CA LEU A 138 8.58 14.64 1.65
C LEU A 138 10.06 14.36 1.35
N ASP A 139 10.66 13.38 2.04
CA ASP A 139 12.05 12.96 1.79
C ASP A 139 12.22 12.42 0.36
N THR A 140 11.22 11.69 -0.14
CA THR A 140 11.19 11.19 -1.52
C THR A 140 11.14 12.34 -2.51
N LEU A 141 10.24 13.29 -2.34
CA LEU A 141 10.13 14.46 -3.22
C LEU A 141 11.41 15.30 -3.20
N ALA A 142 11.98 15.55 -2.01
CA ALA A 142 13.24 16.27 -1.87
C ALA A 142 14.42 15.55 -2.56
N ALA A 143 14.48 14.23 -2.47
CA ALA A 143 15.50 13.44 -3.15
C ALA A 143 15.35 13.52 -4.67
N LEU A 144 14.13 13.38 -5.19
CA LEU A 144 13.84 13.48 -6.63
C LEU A 144 14.15 14.87 -7.18
N LEU A 145 13.80 15.94 -6.46
CA LEU A 145 14.15 17.32 -6.85
C LEU A 145 15.66 17.55 -6.89
N ALA A 146 16.40 16.90 -5.99
CA ALA A 146 17.87 16.95 -5.99
C ALA A 146 18.52 15.99 -6.99
N GLY A 147 17.75 15.31 -7.84
CA GLY A 147 18.24 14.32 -8.82
C GLY A 147 18.85 13.07 -8.16
N ARG A 148 18.48 12.78 -6.91
CA ARG A 148 18.97 11.63 -6.14
C ARG A 148 17.91 10.52 -6.09
N ARG A 149 18.37 9.28 -5.94
CA ARG A 149 17.47 8.17 -5.66
C ARG A 149 17.00 8.27 -4.18
N PRO A 150 15.70 8.19 -3.90
CA PRO A 150 15.19 8.15 -2.53
C PRO A 150 15.71 6.91 -1.77
N ASP A 151 16.03 7.10 -0.50
CA ASP A 151 16.44 6.02 0.40
C ASP A 151 15.20 5.52 1.16
N LEU A 152 14.60 4.44 0.66
CA LEU A 152 13.42 3.83 1.25
C LEU A 152 13.80 2.60 2.08
N PRO A 153 13.24 2.42 3.28
CA PRO A 153 13.55 1.28 4.12
C PRO A 153 13.13 -0.03 3.45
N THR A 154 13.98 -1.06 3.54
CA THR A 154 13.69 -2.43 3.10
C THR A 154 13.58 -3.40 4.29
N HIS A 155 14.06 -2.97 5.45
CA HIS A 155 14.03 -3.74 6.70
C HIS A 155 12.62 -3.76 7.33
N SER A 156 12.46 -4.63 8.33
CA SER A 156 11.15 -4.80 8.99
C SER A 156 10.85 -3.69 10.02
N VAL A 157 9.56 -3.49 10.30
CA VAL A 157 9.06 -2.60 11.37
C VAL A 157 9.71 -2.89 12.74
N CYS A 158 10.17 -4.11 12.96
CA CYS A 158 10.86 -4.47 14.21
C CYS A 158 12.11 -3.63 14.47
N PHE A 159 12.79 -3.15 13.42
CA PHE A 159 13.93 -2.25 13.57
C PHE A 159 13.50 -0.91 14.20
N GLU A 160 12.49 -0.26 13.65
CA GLU A 160 11.93 0.98 14.18
C GLU A 160 11.36 0.79 15.59
N CYS A 161 10.68 -0.33 15.83
CA CYS A 161 10.13 -0.70 17.14
C CYS A 161 11.21 -0.77 18.20
N LYS A 162 12.36 -1.38 17.88
CA LYS A 162 13.52 -1.45 18.77
C LYS A 162 14.20 -0.09 18.93
N ALA A 163 14.37 0.67 17.88
CA ALA A 163 14.95 2.02 17.93
C ALA A 163 14.15 2.97 18.84
N ARG A 164 12.82 2.78 18.91
CA ARG A 164 11.93 3.50 19.85
C ARG A 164 11.99 2.99 21.29
N GLY A 165 12.69 1.90 21.59
CA GLY A 165 12.67 1.26 22.90
C GLY A 165 11.33 0.62 23.27
N THR A 166 10.48 0.31 22.28
CA THR A 166 9.16 -0.29 22.51
C THR A 166 9.30 -1.75 22.94
N THR A 167 8.60 -2.15 23.99
CA THR A 167 8.52 -3.55 24.40
C THR A 167 7.88 -4.40 23.32
N CYS A 168 8.51 -5.53 22.97
CA CYS A 168 7.98 -6.43 21.93
C CYS A 168 6.72 -7.13 22.40
N LEU A 169 5.57 -6.78 21.80
CA LEU A 169 4.26 -7.34 22.15
C LEU A 169 4.13 -8.81 21.77
N LEU A 170 4.78 -9.23 20.68
CA LEU A 170 4.77 -10.63 20.23
C LEU A 170 5.46 -11.57 21.22
N VAL A 171 6.53 -11.09 21.88
CA VAL A 171 7.34 -11.89 22.81
C VAL A 171 6.84 -11.77 24.23
N SER A 172 6.68 -10.55 24.75
CA SER A 172 6.36 -10.30 26.16
C SER A 172 4.86 -10.19 26.42
N GLY A 173 4.05 -9.80 25.43
CA GLY A 173 2.63 -9.56 25.58
C GLY A 173 1.73 -10.67 25.01
N GLY A 174 2.29 -11.63 24.27
CA GLY A 174 1.48 -12.66 23.62
C GLY A 174 0.51 -12.11 22.56
N VAL A 175 0.77 -10.90 22.02
CA VAL A 175 -0.12 -10.23 21.07
C VAL A 175 0.37 -10.52 19.65
N GLY A 176 -0.53 -10.96 18.77
CA GLY A 176 -0.22 -11.15 17.34
C GLY A 176 0.29 -9.85 16.70
N CYS A 177 1.39 -9.94 15.94
CA CYS A 177 2.07 -8.79 15.36
C CYS A 177 2.76 -9.17 14.04
N LEU A 178 2.43 -8.49 12.95
CA LEU A 178 3.05 -8.68 11.64
C LEU A 178 4.35 -7.86 11.45
N GLY A 179 4.82 -7.16 12.48
CA GLY A 179 6.05 -6.35 12.42
C GLY A 179 7.28 -7.06 11.85
N PRO A 180 7.54 -8.36 12.18
CA PRO A 180 8.68 -9.09 11.64
C PRO A 180 8.71 -9.22 10.11
N VAL A 181 7.56 -9.27 9.47
CA VAL A 181 7.42 -9.46 8.01
C VAL A 181 6.98 -8.20 7.26
N THR A 182 6.73 -7.11 7.98
CA THR A 182 6.24 -5.85 7.41
C THR A 182 7.39 -4.86 7.22
N GLN A 183 7.44 -4.20 6.05
CA GLN A 183 8.40 -3.15 5.74
C GLN A 183 8.24 -1.96 6.69
N ALA A 184 9.36 -1.41 7.14
CA ALA A 184 9.45 -0.20 7.95
C ALA A 184 9.02 1.05 7.16
N GLY A 185 8.89 2.19 7.85
CA GLY A 185 8.55 3.49 7.30
C GLY A 185 7.44 4.23 8.05
N CYS A 186 6.71 3.53 8.94
CA CYS A 186 5.65 4.12 9.76
C CYS A 186 6.11 4.55 11.17
N GLY A 187 7.40 4.42 11.48
CA GLY A 187 7.93 4.69 12.81
C GLY A 187 7.40 3.74 13.89
N ALA A 188 6.94 2.53 13.54
CA ALA A 188 6.38 1.53 14.44
C ALA A 188 5.24 2.08 15.34
N ILE A 189 4.35 2.88 14.78
CA ILE A 189 3.30 3.57 15.55
C ILE A 189 2.38 2.60 16.30
N CYS A 190 1.94 1.49 15.68
CA CYS A 190 1.06 0.53 16.33
C CYS A 190 1.67 -0.09 17.59
N PRO A 191 2.91 -0.64 17.58
CA PRO A 191 3.57 -1.12 18.79
C PRO A 191 3.77 -0.05 19.86
N ALA A 192 4.04 1.19 19.49
CA ALA A 192 4.16 2.29 20.44
C ALA A 192 2.87 2.54 21.25
N TYR A 193 1.70 2.23 20.65
CA TYR A 193 0.41 2.29 21.33
C TYR A 193 -0.10 0.91 21.80
N ARG A 194 0.80 -0.03 22.05
CA ARG A 194 0.51 -1.39 22.54
C ARG A 194 -0.42 -2.19 21.65
N ARG A 195 -0.34 -1.97 20.34
CA ARG A 195 -1.04 -2.75 19.30
C ARG A 195 -0.04 -3.50 18.44
N GLY A 196 -0.32 -4.75 18.10
CA GLY A 196 0.47 -5.48 17.12
C GLY A 196 0.45 -4.77 15.77
N CYS A 197 1.49 -4.94 14.97
CA CYS A 197 1.54 -4.43 13.60
C CYS A 197 0.49 -5.14 12.73
N PHE A 198 -0.22 -4.38 11.90
CA PHE A 198 -1.27 -4.88 10.99
C PHE A 198 -0.78 -5.11 9.56
N GLY A 199 0.51 -4.88 9.27
CA GLY A 199 1.07 -5.16 7.95
C GLY A 199 0.79 -4.11 6.87
N CYS A 200 0.29 -2.92 7.21
CA CYS A 200 -0.18 -1.94 6.22
C CYS A 200 0.91 -1.37 5.29
N PHE A 201 2.21 -1.49 5.64
CA PHE A 201 3.34 -1.10 4.79
C PHE A 201 3.82 -2.22 3.85
N GLY A 202 3.11 -3.35 3.81
CA GLY A 202 3.44 -4.46 2.93
C GLY A 202 4.65 -5.27 3.37
N PRO A 203 5.05 -6.26 2.57
CA PRO A 203 6.14 -7.16 2.94
C PRO A 203 7.49 -6.43 2.99
N ALA A 204 8.31 -6.78 4.01
CA ALA A 204 9.70 -6.38 4.07
C ALA A 204 10.50 -6.99 2.91
N GLY A 205 11.75 -6.53 2.68
CA GLY A 205 12.59 -7.03 1.58
C GLY A 205 12.87 -8.53 1.65
N GLU A 206 13.08 -9.05 2.85
CA GLU A 206 13.33 -10.49 3.11
C GLU A 206 12.44 -10.98 4.27
N PRO A 207 11.13 -11.17 4.05
CA PRO A 207 10.24 -11.60 5.11
C PRO A 207 10.39 -13.11 5.36
N ASN A 208 10.27 -13.52 6.64
CA ASN A 208 10.15 -14.94 6.99
C ASN A 208 8.76 -15.25 7.55
N PRO A 209 7.74 -15.43 6.69
CA PRO A 209 6.39 -15.69 7.14
C PRO A 209 6.23 -17.04 7.84
N ALA A 210 6.98 -18.07 7.45
CA ALA A 210 6.89 -19.41 8.05
C ALA A 210 7.21 -19.37 9.56
N SER A 211 8.29 -18.68 9.94
CA SER A 211 8.65 -18.52 11.36
C SER A 211 7.60 -17.73 12.13
N LEU A 212 7.04 -16.70 11.50
CA LEU A 212 6.00 -15.89 12.14
C LEU A 212 4.70 -16.68 12.31
N ILE A 213 4.28 -17.44 11.31
CA ILE A 213 3.10 -18.32 11.36
C ILE A 213 3.23 -19.32 12.52
N ALA A 214 4.40 -19.99 12.65
CA ALA A 214 4.67 -20.90 13.77
C ALA A 214 4.47 -20.20 15.11
N ARG A 215 5.03 -18.99 15.27
CA ARG A 215 4.88 -18.22 16.50
C ARG A 215 3.44 -17.80 16.79
N LEU A 216 2.71 -17.36 15.78
CA LEU A 216 1.30 -16.94 15.93
C LEU A 216 0.38 -18.12 16.27
N ARG A 217 0.69 -19.33 15.78
CA ARG A 217 0.03 -20.58 16.19
C ARG A 217 0.27 -20.90 17.66
N GLU A 218 1.51 -20.80 18.15
CA GLU A 218 1.84 -20.97 19.56
C GLU A 218 1.07 -20.02 20.46
N LEU A 219 0.73 -18.81 19.97
CA LEU A 219 -0.11 -17.85 20.65
C LEU A 219 -1.60 -18.16 20.56
N GLY A 220 -1.99 -19.28 19.94
CA GLY A 220 -3.39 -19.74 19.86
C GLY A 220 -4.19 -19.13 18.71
N MET A 221 -3.54 -18.50 17.71
CA MET A 221 -4.26 -17.95 16.56
C MET A 221 -4.80 -19.09 15.69
N SER A 222 -6.08 -19.02 15.33
CA SER A 222 -6.73 -20.02 14.47
C SER A 222 -6.19 -19.96 13.03
N ARG A 223 -6.34 -21.06 12.27
CA ARG A 223 -6.00 -21.11 10.83
C ARG A 223 -6.67 -19.96 10.06
N THR A 224 -7.97 -19.76 10.30
CA THR A 224 -8.75 -18.74 9.61
C THR A 224 -8.21 -17.33 9.89
N ASP A 225 -7.87 -17.03 11.15
CA ASP A 225 -7.35 -15.72 11.53
C ASP A 225 -5.93 -15.51 11.00
N LEU A 226 -5.10 -16.54 11.01
CA LEU A 226 -3.77 -16.51 10.40
C LEU A 226 -3.83 -16.20 8.90
N ALA A 227 -4.71 -16.87 8.14
CA ALA A 227 -4.88 -16.57 6.72
C ALA A 227 -5.39 -15.12 6.51
N ARG A 228 -6.34 -14.67 7.35
CA ARG A 228 -6.89 -13.31 7.27
C ARG A 228 -5.86 -12.23 7.52
N VAL A 229 -4.96 -12.38 8.49
CA VAL A 229 -3.98 -11.33 8.81
C VAL A 229 -3.00 -11.07 7.66
N PHE A 230 -2.72 -12.06 6.82
CA PHE A 230 -1.90 -11.89 5.60
C PHE A 230 -2.71 -11.35 4.41
N ARG A 231 -4.04 -11.45 4.45
CA ARG A 231 -4.97 -11.02 3.39
C ARG A 231 -5.67 -9.70 3.73
N THR A 232 -4.98 -8.74 4.32
CA THR A 232 -5.55 -7.42 4.68
C THR A 232 -5.22 -6.36 3.62
N PHE A 233 -4.35 -5.42 3.97
CA PHE A 233 -4.01 -4.25 3.14
C PHE A 233 -3.21 -4.59 1.88
N ASN A 234 -2.55 -5.75 1.85
CA ASN A 234 -1.60 -6.16 0.82
C ASN A 234 -1.92 -7.54 0.23
N ALA A 235 -3.21 -7.87 0.12
CA ALA A 235 -3.66 -9.21 -0.29
C ALA A 235 -3.12 -9.66 -1.66
N ALA A 236 -2.94 -8.74 -2.61
CA ALA A 236 -2.38 -9.04 -3.92
C ALA A 236 -0.85 -8.91 -4.00
N ALA A 237 -0.14 -8.60 -2.90
CA ALA A 237 1.32 -8.67 -2.89
C ALA A 237 1.76 -10.14 -2.91
N PRO A 238 2.69 -10.55 -3.81
CA PRO A 238 3.08 -11.97 -3.94
C PRO A 238 3.52 -12.61 -2.64
N ALA A 239 4.32 -11.90 -1.81
CA ALA A 239 4.78 -12.43 -0.53
C ALA A 239 3.63 -12.61 0.50
N SER A 240 2.59 -11.76 0.45
CA SER A 240 1.42 -11.90 1.32
C SER A 240 0.52 -13.04 0.88
N ALA A 241 0.33 -13.22 -0.42
CA ALA A 241 -0.41 -14.34 -0.99
C ALA A 241 0.27 -15.68 -0.63
N ALA A 242 1.58 -15.79 -0.87
CA ALA A 242 2.37 -16.98 -0.52
C ALA A 242 2.32 -17.26 1.00
N ALA A 243 2.37 -16.23 1.85
CA ALA A 243 2.23 -16.42 3.30
C ALA A 243 0.86 -16.98 3.69
N ALA A 244 -0.21 -16.55 3.02
CA ALA A 244 -1.55 -17.08 3.26
C ALA A 244 -1.70 -18.55 2.78
N GLU A 245 -1.07 -18.92 1.66
CA GLU A 245 -1.00 -20.28 1.15
C GLU A 245 -0.24 -21.19 2.13
N LEU A 246 0.91 -20.75 2.65
CA LEU A 246 1.66 -21.48 3.69
C LEU A 246 0.80 -21.77 4.93
N VAL A 247 -0.12 -20.87 5.31
CA VAL A 247 -1.06 -21.14 6.40
C VAL A 247 -2.02 -22.28 6.03
N GLU A 248 -2.49 -22.31 4.79
CA GLU A 248 -3.41 -23.37 4.34
C GLU A 248 -2.74 -24.75 4.34
N GLU A 249 -1.48 -24.83 3.92
CA GLU A 249 -0.67 -26.06 3.92
C GLU A 249 -0.29 -26.52 5.33
N ALA A 250 0.03 -25.57 6.22
CA ALA A 250 0.47 -25.88 7.59
C ALA A 250 -0.66 -26.41 8.52
N PHE A 251 -1.90 -26.41 8.05
CA PHE A 251 -3.07 -26.94 8.77
C PHE A 251 -3.86 -27.86 7.83
N PRO A 252 -3.42 -29.09 7.68
CA PRO A 252 -4.12 -30.09 6.88
C PRO A 252 -5.52 -30.41 7.40
#